data_e43c05cf0bda01f751ad33e1fe3ff8c6
#
_entry.id   e43c05cf0bda01f751ad33e1fe3ff8c6
#
_cell.length_a   1.000
_cell.length_b   1.000
_cell.length_c   1.000
_cell.angle_alpha   90.00
_cell.angle_beta   90.00
_cell.angle_gamma   90.00
#
_symmetry.space_group_name_H-M   'P 1'
#
loop_
_entity.id
_entity.type
_entity.pdbx_description
1 polymer ?
#
loop_
_entity_poly.entity_id
_entity_poly.type
_entity_poly.pdbx_seq_one_letter_code
_entity_poly.pdbx_strand_id
1 'polypeptide(L)'
;MSIEVVRNGAILEVTINRPKANAIDAPTSREMSAIFDSFMNDTQMRVAILTGAGGKFFSAGWDLSAASEGEAFESDYGVGGFGGICELKHRPKPVIVAVNGLAVGGGFEIALAADLIVAAEHAEFFLPEAALGLIADNATIRLPRVVPPNIAREMLISGRRMSAAEAQSWGIVNQVTTSDDLMPAARRLAEKICLSAPLSVAAVLELMRELETVPKDDAMQILRRNQTYRAAIDSQDAQEGALAYAEKRTPKWQGK
;
A
#
# COMPACT_ATOMS: atom_id res chain seq x y z
N MET A 1 9.93 10.63 -17.62
CA MET A 1 8.88 9.72 -17.13
C MET A 1 8.58 10.13 -15.70
N SER A 2 7.32 10.22 -15.35
CA SER A 2 6.90 10.60 -13.98
C SER A 2 7.00 9.44 -12.99
N ILE A 3 7.01 8.21 -13.50
CA ILE A 3 7.10 6.99 -12.70
C ILE A 3 8.25 6.14 -13.23
N GLU A 4 9.11 5.72 -12.32
CA GLU A 4 10.20 4.79 -12.62
C GLU A 4 9.83 3.41 -12.10
N VAL A 5 10.06 2.38 -12.92
CA VAL A 5 9.71 0.99 -12.57
C VAL A 5 10.93 0.11 -12.75
N VAL A 6 11.30 -0.61 -11.71
CA VAL A 6 12.40 -1.56 -11.72
C VAL A 6 11.90 -2.93 -11.27
N ARG A 7 12.25 -3.99 -12.00
CA ARG A 7 12.00 -5.38 -11.60
C ARG A 7 13.25 -5.95 -10.95
N ASN A 8 13.13 -6.36 -9.69
CA ASN A 8 14.20 -6.99 -8.95
C ASN A 8 13.74 -8.40 -8.51
N GLY A 9 14.00 -9.40 -9.34
CA GLY A 9 13.45 -10.74 -9.15
C GLY A 9 11.91 -10.72 -9.14
N ALA A 10 11.30 -11.15 -8.05
CA ALA A 10 9.86 -11.16 -7.86
C ALA A 10 9.31 -9.86 -7.21
N ILE A 11 10.15 -8.84 -7.03
CA ILE A 11 9.79 -7.56 -6.42
C ILE A 11 9.71 -6.49 -7.50
N LEU A 12 8.60 -5.75 -7.54
CA LEU A 12 8.41 -4.57 -8.37
C LEU A 12 8.72 -3.33 -7.54
N GLU A 13 9.70 -2.54 -7.92
CA GLU A 13 9.99 -1.25 -7.31
C GLU A 13 9.43 -0.14 -8.20
N VAL A 14 8.56 0.72 -7.63
CA VAL A 14 7.90 1.83 -8.29
C VAL A 14 8.31 3.11 -7.58
N THR A 15 8.87 4.07 -8.31
CA THR A 15 9.30 5.36 -7.75
C THR A 15 8.55 6.50 -8.42
N ILE A 16 7.86 7.31 -7.63
CA ILE A 16 7.26 8.56 -8.09
C ILE A 16 8.40 9.56 -8.27
N ASN A 17 8.69 9.97 -9.49
CA ASN A 17 9.75 10.94 -9.82
C ASN A 17 9.18 12.14 -10.55
N ARG A 18 8.39 12.96 -9.83
CA ARG A 18 7.86 14.25 -10.32
C ARG A 18 8.42 15.40 -9.48
N PRO A 19 9.40 16.14 -10.02
CA PRO A 19 9.87 17.35 -9.34
C PRO A 19 8.71 18.38 -9.24
N LYS A 20 8.59 19.10 -8.16
CA LYS A 20 9.47 19.33 -6.99
C LYS A 20 9.06 18.50 -5.76
N ALA A 21 7.84 17.96 -5.73
CA ALA A 21 7.25 17.42 -4.51
C ALA A 21 6.54 16.06 -4.73
N ASN A 22 6.80 15.40 -5.87
CA ASN A 22 6.11 14.17 -6.24
C ASN A 22 4.57 14.32 -6.18
N ALA A 23 4.06 15.51 -6.58
CA ALA A 23 2.64 15.76 -6.70
C ALA A 23 2.06 14.93 -7.86
N ILE A 24 0.81 14.51 -7.77
CA ILE A 24 0.18 13.55 -8.66
C ILE A 24 -1.04 14.20 -9.34
N ASP A 25 -1.00 14.24 -10.67
CA ASP A 25 -2.11 14.62 -11.54
C ASP A 25 -2.86 13.38 -12.08
N ALA A 26 -3.96 13.57 -12.77
CA ALA A 26 -4.73 12.48 -13.33
C ALA A 26 -3.94 11.60 -14.34
N PRO A 27 -3.12 12.17 -15.26
CA PRO A 27 -2.26 11.34 -16.10
C PRO A 27 -1.29 10.45 -15.33
N THR A 28 -0.65 10.98 -14.29
CA THR A 28 0.27 10.22 -13.43
C THR A 28 -0.47 9.13 -12.65
N SER A 29 -1.66 9.43 -12.10
CA SER A 29 -2.50 8.42 -11.45
C SER A 29 -2.89 7.29 -12.40
N ARG A 30 -3.25 7.60 -13.65
CA ARG A 30 -3.56 6.56 -14.67
C ARG A 30 -2.33 5.71 -15.00
N GLU A 31 -1.14 6.32 -15.12
CA GLU A 31 0.11 5.58 -15.31
C GLU A 31 0.37 4.62 -14.15
N MET A 32 0.24 5.10 -12.91
CA MET A 32 0.36 4.27 -11.71
C MET A 32 -0.70 3.16 -11.66
N SER A 33 -1.95 3.47 -12.01
CA SER A 33 -3.04 2.49 -12.09
C SER A 33 -2.71 1.35 -13.06
N ALA A 34 -2.21 1.66 -14.24
CA ALA A 34 -1.83 0.65 -15.23
C ALA A 34 -0.65 -0.21 -14.74
N ILE A 35 0.33 0.40 -14.06
CA ILE A 35 1.47 -0.32 -13.48
C ILE A 35 1.00 -1.30 -12.39
N PHE A 36 0.18 -0.85 -11.45
CA PHE A 36 -0.30 -1.71 -10.36
C PHE A 36 -1.28 -2.77 -10.84
N ASP A 37 -2.17 -2.46 -11.78
CA ASP A 37 -3.05 -3.46 -12.38
C ASP A 37 -2.24 -4.55 -13.11
N SER A 38 -1.26 -4.17 -13.92
CA SER A 38 -0.33 -5.11 -14.55
C SER A 38 0.44 -5.96 -13.51
N PHE A 39 0.94 -5.34 -12.43
CA PHE A 39 1.60 -6.05 -11.34
C PHE A 39 0.68 -7.08 -10.68
N MET A 40 -0.58 -6.74 -10.41
CA MET A 40 -1.53 -7.67 -9.79
C MET A 40 -1.79 -8.90 -10.65
N ASN A 41 -1.69 -8.77 -11.97
CA ASN A 41 -1.92 -9.85 -12.93
C ASN A 41 -0.63 -10.61 -13.36
N ASP A 42 0.57 -10.09 -13.06
CA ASP A 42 1.85 -10.71 -13.46
C ASP A 42 2.24 -11.85 -12.50
N THR A 43 2.14 -13.10 -12.95
CA THR A 43 2.45 -14.30 -12.14
C THR A 43 3.91 -14.38 -11.67
N GLN A 44 4.82 -13.62 -12.26
CA GLN A 44 6.23 -13.59 -11.85
C GLN A 44 6.49 -12.62 -10.69
N MET A 45 5.57 -11.70 -10.43
CA MET A 45 5.69 -10.69 -9.38
C MET A 45 4.97 -11.13 -8.10
N ARG A 46 5.57 -10.82 -6.95
CA ARG A 46 5.08 -11.24 -5.63
C ARG A 46 4.77 -10.06 -4.70
N VAL A 47 5.56 -9.01 -4.74
CA VAL A 47 5.45 -7.84 -3.86
C VAL A 47 5.79 -6.59 -4.66
N ALA A 48 5.08 -5.49 -4.43
CA ALA A 48 5.49 -4.18 -4.92
C ALA A 48 6.02 -3.31 -3.77
N ILE A 49 7.02 -2.47 -4.06
CA ILE A 49 7.50 -1.40 -3.19
C ILE A 49 7.25 -0.08 -3.91
N LEU A 50 6.54 0.86 -3.27
CA LEU A 50 6.31 2.21 -3.79
C LEU A 50 7.06 3.22 -2.93
N THR A 51 7.78 4.14 -3.56
CA THR A 51 8.51 5.22 -2.89
C THR A 51 8.49 6.51 -3.72
N GLY A 52 8.95 7.61 -3.14
CA GLY A 52 9.17 8.88 -3.84
C GLY A 52 10.63 9.12 -4.17
N ALA A 53 10.93 9.78 -5.28
CA ALA A 53 12.28 10.24 -5.58
C ALA A 53 12.69 11.41 -4.68
N GLY A 54 13.97 11.50 -4.36
CA GLY A 54 14.54 12.52 -3.47
C GLY A 54 14.34 12.19 -1.99
N GLY A 55 14.71 13.12 -1.10
CA GLY A 55 14.68 12.90 0.34
C GLY A 55 13.67 13.75 1.10
N LYS A 56 12.96 14.66 0.42
CA LYS A 56 12.07 15.62 1.10
C LYS A 56 10.60 15.21 1.08
N PHE A 57 10.13 14.67 -0.02
CA PHE A 57 8.74 14.26 -0.19
C PHE A 57 8.65 12.80 -0.63
N PHE A 58 7.80 12.06 0.02
CA PHE A 58 7.22 10.86 -0.59
C PHE A 58 6.26 11.31 -1.70
N SER A 59 5.22 12.07 -1.34
CA SER A 59 4.32 12.74 -2.28
C SER A 59 3.57 13.86 -1.57
N ALA A 60 3.41 14.99 -2.27
CA ALA A 60 2.56 16.09 -1.83
C ALA A 60 1.05 15.86 -2.13
N GLY A 61 0.69 14.69 -2.66
CA GLY A 61 -0.67 14.38 -3.03
C GLY A 61 -1.09 14.99 -4.36
N TRP A 62 -2.35 15.40 -4.47
CA TRP A 62 -2.93 15.96 -5.69
C TRP A 62 -2.20 17.23 -6.15
N ASP A 63 -1.95 17.31 -7.45
CA ASP A 63 -1.24 18.44 -8.06
C ASP A 63 -2.17 19.67 -8.15
N LEU A 64 -2.02 20.58 -7.19
CA LEU A 64 -2.80 21.82 -7.14
C LEU A 64 -2.52 22.75 -8.34
N SER A 65 -1.41 22.58 -9.05
CA SER A 65 -1.17 23.31 -10.30
C SER A 65 -2.08 22.78 -11.39
N ALA A 66 -2.19 21.46 -11.55
CA ALA A 66 -3.14 20.84 -12.47
C ALA A 66 -4.59 21.23 -12.13
N ALA A 67 -4.94 21.28 -10.83
CA ALA A 67 -6.23 21.75 -10.36
C ALA A 67 -6.51 23.20 -10.80
N SER A 68 -5.55 24.10 -10.68
CA SER A 68 -5.68 25.50 -11.11
C SER A 68 -5.81 25.65 -12.63
N GLU A 69 -5.36 24.67 -13.39
CA GLU A 69 -5.48 24.56 -14.84
C GLU A 69 -6.77 23.86 -15.30
N GLY A 70 -7.62 23.43 -14.35
CA GLY A 70 -8.94 22.88 -14.63
C GLY A 70 -9.08 21.36 -14.43
N GLU A 71 -8.09 20.68 -13.88
CA GLU A 71 -8.25 19.27 -13.47
C GLU A 71 -9.25 19.19 -12.30
N ALA A 72 -10.33 18.42 -12.50
CA ALA A 72 -11.33 18.21 -11.45
C ALA A 72 -10.81 17.28 -10.35
N PHE A 73 -11.25 17.50 -9.12
CA PHE A 73 -10.93 16.62 -7.99
C PHE A 73 -11.38 15.17 -8.23
N GLU A 74 -12.55 14.97 -8.83
CA GLU A 74 -13.08 13.67 -9.24
C GLU A 74 -12.73 13.37 -10.72
N SER A 75 -11.46 13.44 -11.07
CA SER A 75 -10.98 13.08 -12.41
C SER A 75 -10.91 11.55 -12.58
N ASP A 76 -10.79 11.10 -13.84
CA ASP A 76 -10.45 9.70 -14.13
C ASP A 76 -9.00 9.41 -13.75
N TYR A 77 -8.82 8.71 -12.64
CA TYR A 77 -7.52 8.26 -12.12
C TYR A 77 -7.15 6.83 -12.54
N GLY A 78 -7.97 6.19 -13.37
CA GLY A 78 -7.82 4.80 -13.79
C GLY A 78 -8.41 3.79 -12.79
N VAL A 79 -8.26 2.50 -13.08
CA VAL A 79 -8.88 1.40 -12.32
C VAL A 79 -8.46 1.31 -10.85
N GLY A 80 -7.30 1.85 -10.51
CA GLY A 80 -6.75 1.87 -9.15
C GLY A 80 -7.10 3.12 -8.36
N GLY A 81 -7.81 4.09 -8.97
CA GLY A 81 -8.10 5.38 -8.36
C GLY A 81 -6.83 6.23 -8.16
N PHE A 82 -6.91 7.23 -7.30
CA PHE A 82 -5.79 8.13 -7.04
C PHE A 82 -4.52 7.37 -6.64
N GLY A 83 -3.39 7.74 -7.26
CA GLY A 83 -2.09 7.08 -7.01
C GLY A 83 -2.05 5.60 -7.37
N GLY A 84 -3.04 5.11 -8.12
CA GLY A 84 -3.08 3.77 -8.70
C GLY A 84 -3.43 2.63 -7.75
N ILE A 85 -3.62 2.88 -6.46
CA ILE A 85 -3.91 1.83 -5.45
C ILE A 85 -5.04 2.18 -4.49
N CYS A 86 -5.50 3.45 -4.45
CA CYS A 86 -6.50 3.87 -3.49
C CYS A 86 -7.84 3.16 -3.65
N GLU A 87 -8.22 2.81 -4.88
CA GLU A 87 -9.49 2.15 -5.22
C GLU A 87 -9.30 0.81 -5.94
N LEU A 88 -8.07 0.31 -6.02
CA LEU A 88 -7.77 -0.95 -6.70
C LEU A 88 -8.44 -2.13 -5.97
N LYS A 89 -9.46 -2.72 -6.61
CA LYS A 89 -10.31 -3.75 -5.99
C LYS A 89 -9.63 -5.12 -5.93
N HIS A 90 -9.01 -5.55 -7.04
CA HIS A 90 -8.33 -6.84 -7.11
C HIS A 90 -6.88 -6.69 -6.67
N ARG A 91 -6.56 -7.15 -5.46
CA ARG A 91 -5.24 -7.01 -4.85
C ARG A 91 -4.77 -8.31 -4.18
N PRO A 92 -4.42 -9.34 -4.98
CA PRO A 92 -3.91 -10.60 -4.45
C PRO A 92 -2.46 -10.52 -3.97
N LYS A 93 -1.76 -9.40 -4.21
CA LYS A 93 -0.36 -9.20 -3.87
C LYS A 93 -0.16 -7.96 -3.01
N PRO A 94 0.72 -8.00 -2.01
CA PRO A 94 0.94 -6.87 -1.13
C PRO A 94 1.73 -5.75 -1.80
N VAL A 95 1.41 -4.52 -1.38
CA VAL A 95 2.15 -3.29 -1.69
C VAL A 95 2.75 -2.76 -0.38
N ILE A 96 4.06 -2.58 -0.38
CA ILE A 96 4.80 -1.90 0.69
C ILE A 96 5.02 -0.46 0.23
N VAL A 97 4.68 0.51 1.06
CA VAL A 97 5.08 1.90 0.82
C VAL A 97 6.29 2.24 1.67
N ALA A 98 7.36 2.69 1.02
CA ALA A 98 8.58 3.20 1.66
C ALA A 98 8.52 4.73 1.68
N VAL A 99 8.12 5.30 2.82
CA VAL A 99 7.90 6.76 2.97
C VAL A 99 9.22 7.45 3.28
N ASN A 100 9.80 8.06 2.26
CA ASN A 100 11.12 8.70 2.29
C ASN A 100 11.11 10.17 2.74
N GLY A 101 9.97 10.72 3.17
CA GLY A 101 9.83 12.11 3.58
C GLY A 101 8.38 12.48 3.84
N LEU A 102 7.97 13.69 3.47
CA LEU A 102 6.61 14.17 3.70
C LEU A 102 5.59 13.40 2.86
N ALA A 103 4.60 12.80 3.51
CA ALA A 103 3.41 12.21 2.91
C ALA A 103 2.22 13.14 3.20
N VAL A 104 1.78 13.90 2.21
CA VAL A 104 0.84 15.00 2.38
C VAL A 104 -0.43 14.72 1.61
N GLY A 105 -1.58 14.90 2.26
CA GLY A 105 -2.87 14.77 1.58
C GLY A 105 -3.01 13.43 0.86
N GLY A 106 -3.31 13.45 -0.44
CA GLY A 106 -3.34 12.26 -1.27
C GLY A 106 -2.09 11.40 -1.20
N GLY A 107 -0.90 11.97 -0.88
CA GLY A 107 0.31 11.18 -0.63
C GLY A 107 0.20 10.33 0.63
N PHE A 108 -0.40 10.84 1.69
CA PHE A 108 -0.69 10.04 2.88
C PHE A 108 -1.82 9.03 2.61
N GLU A 109 -2.80 9.38 1.79
CA GLU A 109 -3.89 8.47 1.38
C GLU A 109 -3.36 7.26 0.61
N ILE A 110 -2.39 7.45 -0.29
CA ILE A 110 -1.67 6.36 -0.97
C ILE A 110 -0.96 5.46 0.06
N ALA A 111 -0.28 6.05 1.04
CA ALA A 111 0.36 5.27 2.10
C ALA A 111 -0.66 4.46 2.91
N LEU A 112 -1.81 5.05 3.29
CA LEU A 112 -2.91 4.37 3.98
C LEU A 112 -3.59 3.28 3.13
N ALA A 113 -3.51 3.38 1.81
CA ALA A 113 -4.04 2.37 0.89
C ALA A 113 -3.11 1.16 0.72
N ALA A 114 -1.84 1.27 1.10
CA ALA A 114 -0.89 0.16 1.07
C ALA A 114 -1.19 -0.89 2.16
N ASP A 115 -0.58 -2.06 2.00
CA ASP A 115 -0.73 -3.15 2.97
C ASP A 115 0.29 -3.03 4.12
N LEU A 116 1.47 -2.44 3.84
CA LEU A 116 2.55 -2.25 4.81
C LEU A 116 3.28 -0.93 4.56
N ILE A 117 3.73 -0.28 5.62
CA ILE A 117 4.46 0.98 5.55
C ILE A 117 5.80 0.88 6.30
N VAL A 118 6.88 1.20 5.60
CA VAL A 118 8.21 1.48 6.19
C VAL A 118 8.47 2.97 6.02
N ALA A 119 8.87 3.68 7.07
CA ALA A 119 9.08 5.11 7.01
C ALA A 119 10.50 5.51 7.44
N ALA A 120 11.07 6.52 6.80
CA ALA A 120 12.25 7.18 7.30
C ALA A 120 11.92 7.93 8.60
N GLU A 121 12.87 8.03 9.54
CA GLU A 121 12.69 8.64 10.85
C GLU A 121 12.24 10.12 10.81
N HIS A 122 12.60 10.84 9.73
CA HIS A 122 12.21 12.23 9.49
C HIS A 122 10.90 12.37 8.70
N ALA A 123 10.26 11.27 8.31
CA ALA A 123 9.00 11.33 7.59
C ALA A 123 7.87 11.89 8.46
N GLU A 124 6.99 12.66 7.85
CA GLU A 124 5.80 13.21 8.47
C GLU A 124 4.57 12.95 7.62
N PHE A 125 3.43 12.79 8.28
CA PHE A 125 2.13 12.50 7.68
C PHE A 125 1.14 13.58 8.08
N PHE A 126 0.40 14.15 7.13
CA PHE A 126 -0.66 15.12 7.44
C PHE A 126 -1.65 15.29 6.29
N LEU A 127 -2.84 15.79 6.62
CA LEU A 127 -4.00 15.93 5.75
C LEU A 127 -4.48 17.39 5.76
N PRO A 128 -3.95 18.26 4.86
CA PRO A 128 -4.26 19.68 4.87
C PRO A 128 -5.58 20.01 4.15
N GLU A 129 -6.31 19.05 3.61
CA GLU A 129 -7.46 19.20 2.72
C GLU A 129 -8.54 20.12 3.30
N ALA A 130 -8.89 19.96 4.59
CA ALA A 130 -9.92 20.78 5.23
C ALA A 130 -9.56 22.27 5.23
N ALA A 131 -8.28 22.62 5.37
CA ALA A 131 -7.81 24.00 5.29
C ALA A 131 -7.85 24.58 3.86
N LEU A 132 -7.95 23.70 2.84
CA LEU A 132 -8.08 24.06 1.43
C LEU A 132 -9.54 24.01 0.94
N GLY A 133 -10.51 23.72 1.82
CA GLY A 133 -11.91 23.54 1.45
C GLY A 133 -12.19 22.22 0.73
N LEU A 134 -11.31 21.23 0.88
CA LEU A 134 -11.39 19.90 0.29
C LEU A 134 -11.60 18.83 1.37
N ILE A 135 -11.75 17.59 0.96
CA ILE A 135 -11.89 16.41 1.83
C ILE A 135 -10.80 15.39 1.44
N ALA A 136 -10.09 14.86 2.43
CA ALA A 136 -9.24 13.68 2.26
C ALA A 136 -10.13 12.43 2.27
N ASP A 137 -10.70 12.07 1.13
CA ASP A 137 -11.77 11.09 0.98
C ASP A 137 -11.33 9.67 1.39
N ASN A 138 -10.20 9.20 0.86
CA ASN A 138 -9.64 7.91 1.22
C ASN A 138 -9.19 7.83 2.67
N ALA A 139 -8.56 8.91 3.19
CA ALA A 139 -8.14 8.97 4.59
C ALA A 139 -9.34 9.02 5.53
N THR A 140 -10.43 9.68 5.15
CA THR A 140 -11.68 9.70 5.93
C THR A 140 -12.24 8.29 6.15
N ILE A 141 -12.06 7.40 5.17
CA ILE A 141 -12.51 6.00 5.24
C ILE A 141 -11.49 5.13 5.99
N ARG A 142 -10.19 5.29 5.71
CA ARG A 142 -9.15 4.35 6.15
C ARG A 142 -8.56 4.69 7.52
N LEU A 143 -8.28 5.97 7.79
CA LEU A 143 -7.58 6.37 9.01
C LEU A 143 -8.33 5.98 10.30
N PRO A 144 -9.68 6.14 10.42
CA PRO A 144 -10.42 5.73 11.62
C PRO A 144 -10.44 4.22 11.88
N ARG A 145 -10.00 3.39 10.91
CA ARG A 145 -9.88 1.93 11.06
C ARG A 145 -8.53 1.50 11.60
N VAL A 146 -7.55 2.39 11.57
CA VAL A 146 -6.17 2.11 12.02
C VAL A 146 -5.88 2.77 13.36
N VAL A 147 -6.39 4.00 13.58
CA VAL A 147 -6.16 4.75 14.82
C VAL A 147 -7.46 5.03 15.56
N PRO A 148 -7.42 5.37 16.86
CA PRO A 148 -8.61 5.81 17.59
C PRO A 148 -9.33 6.94 16.87
N PRO A 149 -10.69 6.94 16.84
CA PRO A 149 -11.46 7.91 16.05
C PRO A 149 -11.20 9.39 16.37
N ASN A 150 -10.80 9.72 17.60
CA ASN A 150 -10.43 11.09 17.98
C ASN A 150 -9.11 11.53 17.34
N ILE A 151 -8.12 10.64 17.22
CA ILE A 151 -6.86 10.90 16.53
C ILE A 151 -7.11 11.09 15.03
N ALA A 152 -7.93 10.22 14.42
CA ALA A 152 -8.31 10.38 13.02
C ALA A 152 -9.01 11.73 12.76
N ARG A 153 -9.99 12.10 13.61
CA ARG A 153 -10.69 13.40 13.51
C ARG A 153 -9.73 14.58 13.65
N GLU A 154 -8.85 14.53 14.64
CA GLU A 154 -7.86 15.59 14.84
C GLU A 154 -7.02 15.79 13.57
N MET A 155 -6.49 14.74 12.99
CA MET A 155 -5.69 14.82 11.76
C MET A 155 -6.51 15.36 10.58
N LEU A 156 -7.70 14.81 10.37
CA LEU A 156 -8.55 15.15 9.23
C LEU A 156 -9.07 16.59 9.25
N ILE A 157 -9.38 17.13 10.43
CA ILE A 157 -10.01 18.46 10.54
C ILE A 157 -9.03 19.59 10.88
N SER A 158 -7.90 19.28 11.53
CA SER A 158 -6.89 20.28 11.87
C SER A 158 -5.68 20.30 10.93
N GLY A 159 -5.48 19.22 10.17
CA GLY A 159 -4.30 19.07 9.32
C GLY A 159 -2.98 18.96 10.10
N ARG A 160 -3.03 18.59 11.40
CA ARG A 160 -1.80 18.48 12.18
C ARG A 160 -0.85 17.46 11.57
N ARG A 161 0.42 17.68 11.80
CA ARG A 161 1.47 16.74 11.39
C ARG A 161 1.65 15.64 12.42
N MET A 162 1.86 14.42 11.92
CA MET A 162 2.20 13.23 12.68
C MET A 162 3.60 12.77 12.26
N SER A 163 4.51 12.61 13.22
CA SER A 163 5.85 12.08 12.95
C SER A 163 5.81 10.58 12.63
N ALA A 164 6.87 10.05 12.00
CA ALA A 164 7.02 8.61 11.76
C ALA A 164 6.95 7.79 13.05
N ALA A 165 7.57 8.27 14.13
CA ALA A 165 7.55 7.60 15.44
C ALA A 165 6.13 7.58 16.05
N GLU A 166 5.37 8.67 15.93
CA GLU A 166 3.97 8.70 16.37
C GLU A 166 3.12 7.77 15.50
N ALA A 167 3.28 7.80 14.18
CA ALA A 167 2.56 6.92 13.25
C ALA A 167 2.84 5.43 13.53
N GLN A 168 4.07 5.08 13.93
CA GLN A 168 4.40 3.74 14.38
C GLN A 168 3.71 3.38 15.69
N SER A 169 3.65 4.30 16.65
CA SER A 169 2.98 4.05 17.94
C SER A 169 1.49 3.79 17.79
N TRP A 170 0.85 4.36 16.77
CA TRP A 170 -0.55 4.13 16.44
C TRP A 170 -0.78 2.93 15.51
N GLY A 171 0.27 2.27 15.01
CA GLY A 171 0.17 1.11 14.12
C GLY A 171 -0.05 1.46 12.65
N ILE A 172 0.07 2.73 12.24
CA ILE A 172 0.06 3.14 10.83
C ILE A 172 1.34 2.66 10.14
N VAL A 173 2.49 2.89 10.78
CA VAL A 173 3.82 2.53 10.26
C VAL A 173 4.29 1.24 10.91
N ASN A 174 4.66 0.25 10.09
CA ASN A 174 5.16 -1.04 10.57
C ASN A 174 6.59 -0.94 11.11
N GLN A 175 7.43 -0.12 10.45
CA GLN A 175 8.83 0.04 10.81
C GLN A 175 9.33 1.45 10.52
N VAL A 176 10.05 2.05 11.47
CA VAL A 176 10.79 3.30 11.27
C VAL A 176 12.28 2.98 11.15
N THR A 177 12.96 3.63 10.19
CA THR A 177 14.37 3.42 9.89
C THR A 177 15.10 4.73 9.66
N THR A 178 16.42 4.72 9.60
CA THR A 178 17.19 5.84 9.05
C THR A 178 16.90 6.00 7.55
N SER A 179 17.18 7.16 7.00
CA SER A 179 16.99 7.41 5.56
C SER A 179 17.76 6.42 4.68
N ASP A 180 18.99 6.12 5.05
CA ASP A 180 19.87 5.22 4.28
C ASP A 180 19.38 3.75 4.32
N ASP A 181 18.70 3.34 5.40
CA ASP A 181 18.17 1.98 5.55
C ASP A 181 16.73 1.82 5.05
N LEU A 182 16.06 2.87 4.59
CA LEU A 182 14.66 2.83 4.19
C LEU A 182 14.39 1.79 3.09
N MET A 183 15.02 1.94 1.95
CA MET A 183 14.85 0.99 0.83
C MET A 183 15.43 -0.40 1.14
N PRO A 184 16.61 -0.54 1.78
CA PRO A 184 17.06 -1.83 2.28
C PRO A 184 16.06 -2.51 3.21
N ALA A 185 15.44 -1.81 4.16
CA ALA A 185 14.43 -2.37 5.05
C ALA A 185 13.15 -2.81 4.30
N ALA A 186 12.66 -1.98 3.37
CA ALA A 186 11.51 -2.34 2.53
C ALA A 186 11.80 -3.60 1.67
N ARG A 187 13.01 -3.71 1.10
CA ARG A 187 13.43 -4.90 0.34
C ARG A 187 13.50 -6.14 1.22
N ARG A 188 14.13 -6.06 2.40
CA ARG A 188 14.16 -7.18 3.36
C ARG A 188 12.75 -7.66 3.74
N LEU A 189 11.81 -6.73 3.94
CA LEU A 189 10.42 -7.07 4.21
C LEU A 189 9.76 -7.76 3.00
N ALA A 190 9.97 -7.25 1.79
CA ALA A 190 9.47 -7.84 0.55
C ALA A 190 10.05 -9.24 0.30
N GLU A 191 11.36 -9.42 0.49
CA GLU A 191 12.04 -10.72 0.40
C GLU A 191 11.45 -11.74 1.39
N LYS A 192 11.21 -11.31 2.64
CA LYS A 192 10.57 -12.15 3.66
C LYS A 192 9.16 -12.60 3.22
N ILE A 193 8.38 -11.70 2.59
CA ILE A 193 7.05 -12.04 2.07
C ILE A 193 7.18 -13.02 0.89
N CYS A 194 8.19 -12.86 0.03
CA CYS A 194 8.44 -13.77 -1.08
C CYS A 194 8.76 -15.21 -0.63
N LEU A 195 9.18 -15.43 0.62
CA LEU A 195 9.36 -16.77 1.19
C LEU A 195 8.03 -17.46 1.55
N SER A 196 6.91 -16.76 1.54
CA SER A 196 5.58 -17.32 1.85
C SER A 196 4.90 -17.85 0.59
N ALA A 197 4.00 -18.83 0.71
CA ALA A 197 3.22 -19.36 -0.41
C ALA A 197 2.32 -18.28 -1.02
N PRO A 198 2.34 -18.05 -2.36
CA PRO A 198 1.61 -16.95 -3.00
C PRO A 198 0.11 -17.01 -2.80
N LEU A 199 -0.48 -18.21 -2.91
CA LEU A 199 -1.91 -18.39 -2.71
C LEU A 199 -2.34 -18.09 -1.27
N SER A 200 -1.49 -18.43 -0.30
CA SER A 200 -1.75 -18.11 1.11
C SER A 200 -1.70 -16.60 1.36
N VAL A 201 -0.73 -15.89 0.79
CA VAL A 201 -0.65 -14.44 0.87
C VAL A 201 -1.89 -13.79 0.26
N ALA A 202 -2.29 -14.21 -0.95
CA ALA A 202 -3.48 -13.72 -1.63
C ALA A 202 -4.75 -13.95 -0.80
N ALA A 203 -4.91 -15.16 -0.24
CA ALA A 203 -6.05 -15.51 0.61
C ALA A 203 -6.12 -14.63 1.87
N VAL A 204 -4.99 -14.41 2.55
CA VAL A 204 -4.96 -13.54 3.74
C VAL A 204 -5.39 -12.12 3.39
N LEU A 205 -4.84 -11.53 2.32
CA LEU A 205 -5.17 -10.17 1.90
C LEU A 205 -6.65 -10.02 1.50
N GLU A 206 -7.20 -10.98 0.77
CA GLU A 206 -8.60 -10.97 0.37
C GLU A 206 -9.53 -11.14 1.56
N LEU A 207 -9.27 -12.14 2.40
CA LEU A 207 -10.09 -12.43 3.57
C LEU A 207 -10.09 -11.29 4.59
N MET A 208 -8.95 -10.64 4.82
CA MET A 208 -8.91 -9.47 5.71
C MET A 208 -9.83 -8.35 5.22
N ARG A 209 -9.91 -8.12 3.89
CA ARG A 209 -10.82 -7.12 3.31
C ARG A 209 -12.29 -7.56 3.35
N GLU A 210 -12.56 -8.81 2.98
CA GLU A 210 -13.93 -9.35 2.94
C GLU A 210 -14.56 -9.42 4.33
N LEU A 211 -13.77 -9.82 5.33
CA LEU A 211 -14.25 -10.04 6.69
C LEU A 211 -14.19 -8.78 7.58
N GLU A 212 -13.70 -7.66 7.07
CA GLU A 212 -13.51 -6.42 7.87
C GLU A 212 -14.77 -5.94 8.57
N THR A 213 -15.93 -6.09 7.92
CA THR A 213 -17.23 -5.64 8.44
C THR A 213 -18.14 -6.79 8.90
N VAL A 214 -17.66 -8.03 8.83
CA VAL A 214 -18.42 -9.22 9.18
C VAL A 214 -18.37 -9.46 10.68
N PRO A 215 -19.52 -9.73 11.36
CA PRO A 215 -19.52 -10.15 12.75
C PRO A 215 -18.66 -11.40 12.96
N LYS A 216 -17.92 -11.45 14.09
CA LYS A 216 -16.99 -12.56 14.38
C LYS A 216 -17.66 -13.94 14.35
N ASP A 217 -18.91 -14.02 14.78
CA ASP A 217 -19.65 -15.29 14.85
C ASP A 217 -19.92 -15.88 13.45
N ASP A 218 -20.07 -15.00 12.44
CA ASP A 218 -20.30 -15.41 11.06
C ASP A 218 -19.00 -15.57 10.26
N ALA A 219 -17.93 -14.87 10.68
CA ALA A 219 -16.68 -14.77 9.93
C ALA A 219 -16.05 -16.13 9.61
N MET A 220 -16.02 -17.07 10.57
CA MET A 220 -15.44 -18.40 10.35
C MET A 220 -16.22 -19.23 9.32
N GLN A 221 -17.54 -19.07 9.27
CA GLN A 221 -18.36 -19.78 8.27
C GLN A 221 -18.13 -19.24 6.87
N ILE A 222 -18.05 -17.90 6.73
CA ILE A 222 -17.77 -17.21 5.48
C ILE A 222 -16.36 -17.57 5.00
N LEU A 223 -15.34 -17.46 5.88
CA LEU A 223 -13.96 -17.82 5.58
C LEU A 223 -13.85 -19.23 5.00
N ARG A 224 -14.44 -20.24 5.66
CA ARG A 224 -14.35 -21.64 5.20
C ARG A 224 -15.04 -21.90 3.86
N ARG A 225 -15.97 -21.05 3.43
CA ARG A 225 -16.68 -21.12 2.13
C ARG A 225 -16.02 -20.26 1.04
N ASN A 226 -15.13 -19.34 1.44
CA ASN A 226 -14.45 -18.47 0.48
C ASN A 226 -13.58 -19.29 -0.49
N GLN A 227 -13.69 -18.98 -1.79
CA GLN A 227 -13.00 -19.73 -2.85
C GLN A 227 -11.48 -19.56 -2.78
N THR A 228 -11.00 -18.35 -2.47
CA THR A 228 -9.56 -18.05 -2.39
C THR A 228 -8.94 -18.77 -1.19
N TYR A 229 -9.66 -18.85 -0.06
CA TYR A 229 -9.25 -19.69 1.08
C TYR A 229 -9.13 -21.16 0.68
N ARG A 230 -10.15 -21.71 0.01
CA ARG A 230 -10.13 -23.10 -0.46
C ARG A 230 -8.99 -23.34 -1.43
N ALA A 231 -8.81 -22.48 -2.43
CA ALA A 231 -7.72 -22.58 -3.37
C ALA A 231 -6.34 -22.61 -2.68
N ALA A 232 -6.16 -21.85 -1.60
CA ALA A 232 -4.90 -21.84 -0.85
C ALA A 232 -4.67 -23.13 -0.07
N ILE A 233 -5.65 -23.61 0.72
CA ILE A 233 -5.46 -24.80 1.58
C ILE A 233 -5.46 -26.12 0.83
N ASP A 234 -6.14 -26.20 -0.33
CA ASP A 234 -6.20 -27.39 -1.16
C ASP A 234 -5.10 -27.40 -2.24
N SER A 235 -4.19 -26.41 -2.25
CA SER A 235 -3.14 -26.20 -3.23
C SER A 235 -1.99 -27.22 -3.13
N GLN A 236 -1.23 -27.35 -4.22
CA GLN A 236 0.06 -28.05 -4.20
C GLN A 236 1.08 -27.36 -3.28
N ASP A 237 1.02 -26.03 -3.19
CA ASP A 237 1.88 -25.27 -2.29
C ASP A 237 1.60 -25.57 -0.81
N ALA A 238 0.35 -25.87 -0.41
CA ALA A 238 0.05 -26.31 0.95
C ALA A 238 0.67 -27.67 1.27
N GLN A 239 0.69 -28.60 0.30
CA GLN A 239 1.35 -29.92 0.43
C GLN A 239 2.87 -29.77 0.46
N GLU A 240 3.44 -28.94 -0.43
CA GLU A 240 4.86 -28.62 -0.47
C GLU A 240 5.35 -28.01 0.86
N GLY A 241 4.55 -27.10 1.44
CA GLY A 241 4.90 -26.49 2.73
C GLY A 241 5.06 -27.52 3.85
N ALA A 242 4.13 -28.47 3.95
CA ALA A 242 4.17 -29.54 4.93
C ALA A 242 5.38 -30.49 4.70
N LEU A 243 5.63 -30.86 3.43
CA LEU A 243 6.73 -31.72 3.05
C LEU A 243 8.09 -31.06 3.32
N ALA A 244 8.26 -29.81 2.87
CA ALA A 244 9.49 -29.05 3.06
C ALA A 244 9.85 -28.88 4.55
N TYR A 245 8.81 -28.64 5.38
CA TYR A 245 8.99 -28.57 6.84
C TYR A 245 9.48 -29.90 7.43
N ALA A 246 8.87 -31.02 7.05
CA ALA A 246 9.27 -32.36 7.51
C ALA A 246 10.69 -32.70 7.07
N GLU A 247 11.07 -32.32 5.86
CA GLU A 247 12.39 -32.56 5.27
C GLU A 247 13.44 -31.50 5.66
N LYS A 248 13.07 -30.48 6.44
CA LYS A 248 13.95 -29.36 6.88
C LYS A 248 14.65 -28.65 5.71
N ARG A 249 13.94 -28.42 4.61
CA ARG A 249 14.41 -27.69 3.43
C ARG A 249 13.54 -26.46 3.14
N THR A 250 14.06 -25.58 2.31
CA THR A 250 13.28 -24.44 1.79
C THR A 250 12.19 -24.95 0.85
N PRO A 251 10.93 -24.52 1.00
CA PRO A 251 9.84 -24.87 0.09
C PRO A 251 10.02 -24.22 -1.29
N LYS A 252 9.47 -24.87 -2.31
CA LYS A 252 9.49 -24.40 -3.69
C LYS A 252 8.05 -24.08 -4.14
N TRP A 253 7.64 -22.84 -3.93
CA TRP A 253 6.29 -22.39 -4.25
C TRP A 253 6.04 -22.33 -5.76
N GLN A 254 4.90 -22.84 -6.20
CA GLN A 254 4.48 -22.83 -7.60
C GLN A 254 3.24 -21.95 -7.86
N GLY A 255 2.54 -21.54 -6.82
CA GLY A 255 1.28 -20.78 -6.93
C GLY A 255 0.11 -21.64 -7.49
N LYS A 256 0.10 -22.92 -7.18
CA LYS A 256 -0.88 -23.88 -7.71
C LYS A 256 -1.46 -24.77 -6.62
#